data_a3fbebe5a20b5a6338322641f4b9bb87
#
_entry.id   a3fbebe5a20b5a6338322641f4b9bb87
#
_cell.length_a   1.000
_cell.length_b   1.000
_cell.length_c   1.000
_cell.angle_alpha   90.00
_cell.angle_beta   90.00
_cell.angle_gamma   90.00
#
_symmetry.space_group_name_H-M   'P 1'
#
loop_
_entity.id
_entity.type
_entity.pdbx_description
1 polymer ?
#
loop_
_entity_poly.entity_id
_entity_poly.type
_entity_poly.pdbx_seq_one_letter_code
_entity_poly.pdbx_strand_id
1 'polypeptide(L)'
;VYGELSPRDLYFMLGFNVIVPPHVRTGLHRRTVTHDDDLRAIDVPVLITHGEEDTIVLPEAGHEHAELIDDATTSLYPETGHSPFWERPERFNRELRRFASGV
;
A
#
# COMPACT_ATOMS: atom_id res chain seq x y z
N VAL A 1 -1.07 1.41 -10.46
CA VAL A 1 -2.42 1.17 -10.95
C VAL A 1 -2.37 0.06 -11.99
N TYR A 2 -3.26 -0.90 -11.92
CA TYR A 2 -3.41 -1.98 -12.87
C TYR A 2 -4.47 -1.61 -13.92
N GLY A 3 -4.16 -1.87 -15.21
CA GLY A 3 -5.04 -1.54 -16.33
C GLY A 3 -4.88 -0.12 -16.86
N GLU A 4 -5.82 0.31 -17.70
CA GLU A 4 -5.79 1.64 -18.31
C GLU A 4 -6.35 2.71 -17.39
N LEU A 5 -5.63 3.82 -17.27
CA LEU A 5 -6.08 5.01 -16.55
C LEU A 5 -7.00 5.84 -17.45
N SER A 6 -8.10 6.35 -16.88
CA SER A 6 -8.85 7.40 -17.55
C SER A 6 -7.99 8.67 -17.69
N PRO A 7 -8.26 9.56 -18.65
CA PRO A 7 -7.56 10.83 -18.76
C PRO A 7 -7.61 11.66 -17.47
N ARG A 8 -8.74 11.62 -16.75
CA ARG A 8 -8.91 12.28 -15.46
C ARG A 8 -7.95 11.74 -14.41
N ASP A 9 -7.85 10.41 -14.28
CA ASP A 9 -6.98 9.76 -13.31
C ASP A 9 -5.51 10.02 -13.63
N LEU A 10 -5.16 10.01 -14.92
CA LEU A 10 -3.81 10.34 -15.39
C LEU A 10 -3.41 11.76 -14.98
N TYR A 11 -4.26 12.76 -15.24
CA TYR A 11 -3.99 14.14 -14.81
C TYR A 11 -3.86 14.28 -13.31
N PHE A 12 -4.70 13.59 -12.57
CA PHE A 12 -4.66 13.62 -11.12
C PHE A 12 -3.35 13.02 -10.58
N MET A 13 -2.96 11.86 -11.09
CA MET A 13 -1.71 11.20 -10.70
C MET A 13 -0.48 12.02 -11.07
N LEU A 14 -0.46 12.62 -12.26
CA LEU A 14 0.60 13.55 -12.66
C LEU A 14 0.67 14.74 -11.72
N GLY A 15 -0.48 15.33 -11.35
CA GLY A 15 -0.56 16.50 -10.47
C GLY A 15 0.18 16.30 -9.15
N PHE A 16 -0.12 15.23 -8.41
CA PHE A 16 0.57 15.01 -7.14
C PHE A 16 1.98 14.42 -7.31
N ASN A 17 2.28 13.76 -8.42
CA ASN A 17 3.64 13.28 -8.66
C ASN A 17 4.64 14.40 -8.94
N VAL A 18 4.23 15.50 -9.57
CA VAL A 18 5.14 16.63 -9.86
C VAL A 18 5.36 17.55 -8.67
N ILE A 19 4.56 17.44 -7.61
CA ILE A 19 4.72 18.24 -6.38
C ILE A 19 6.03 17.90 -5.65
N VAL A 20 6.49 16.65 -5.73
CA VAL A 20 7.73 16.22 -5.08
C VAL A 20 8.93 16.49 -5.99
N PRO A 21 9.85 17.39 -5.61
CA PRO A 21 11.03 17.71 -6.43
C PRO A 21 11.88 16.47 -6.73
N PRO A 22 12.51 16.39 -7.94
CA PRO A 22 13.30 15.21 -8.34
C PRO A 22 14.42 14.85 -7.37
N HIS A 23 15.10 15.81 -6.77
CA HIS A 23 16.19 15.56 -5.83
C HIS A 23 15.70 14.91 -4.52
N VAL A 24 14.52 15.29 -4.04
CA VAL A 24 13.87 14.66 -2.86
C VAL A 24 13.52 13.21 -3.19
N ARG A 25 12.91 12.98 -4.34
CA ARG A 25 12.53 11.65 -4.82
C ARG A 25 13.75 10.73 -4.94
N THR A 26 14.83 11.23 -5.55
CA THR A 26 16.10 10.49 -5.65
C THR A 26 16.69 10.18 -4.27
N GLY A 27 16.64 11.12 -3.33
CA GLY A 27 17.09 10.92 -1.97
C GLY A 27 16.32 9.81 -1.22
N LEU A 28 15.00 9.78 -1.39
CA LEU A 28 14.15 8.73 -0.80
C LEU A 28 14.48 7.35 -1.36
N HIS A 29 14.65 7.22 -2.66
CA HIS A 29 14.99 5.93 -3.29
C HIS A 29 16.36 5.38 -2.91
N ARG A 30 17.28 6.23 -2.50
CA ARG A 30 18.63 5.83 -2.06
C ARG A 30 18.71 5.43 -0.59
N ARG A 31 17.64 5.64 0.17
CA ARG A 31 17.60 5.21 1.59
C ARG A 31 17.43 3.70 1.68
N THR A 32 18.32 3.09 2.46
CA THR A 32 18.09 1.75 2.98
C THR A 32 17.52 1.91 4.39
N VAL A 33 16.34 1.35 4.63
CA VAL A 33 15.67 1.41 5.93
C VAL A 33 15.33 -0.01 6.35
N THR A 34 15.72 -0.36 7.57
CA THR A 34 15.37 -1.65 8.18
C THR A 34 14.35 -1.39 9.29
N HIS A 35 13.21 -2.06 9.25
CA HIS A 35 12.08 -1.86 10.16
C HIS A 35 11.65 -3.13 10.91
N ASP A 36 12.39 -4.21 10.80
CA ASP A 36 11.99 -5.52 11.33
C ASP A 36 11.67 -5.45 12.83
N ASP A 37 12.52 -4.78 13.62
CA ASP A 37 12.31 -4.65 15.06
C ASP A 37 11.13 -3.74 15.38
N ASP A 38 10.92 -2.69 14.60
CA ASP A 38 9.76 -1.81 14.75
C ASP A 38 8.45 -2.56 14.43
N LEU A 39 8.45 -3.39 13.38
CA LEU A 39 7.29 -4.21 13.02
C LEU A 39 6.97 -5.26 14.10
N ARG A 40 7.99 -5.91 14.66
CA ARG A 40 7.80 -6.86 15.77
C ARG A 40 7.32 -6.20 17.07
N ALA A 41 7.56 -4.91 17.22
CA ALA A 41 7.12 -4.16 18.40
C ALA A 41 5.66 -3.66 18.31
N ILE A 42 4.99 -3.87 17.17
CA ILE A 42 3.58 -3.51 17.02
C ILE A 42 2.72 -4.47 17.85
N ASP A 43 1.97 -3.92 18.79
CA ASP A 43 1.11 -4.65 19.72
C ASP A 43 -0.40 -4.38 19.55
N VAL A 44 -0.76 -3.81 18.39
CA VAL A 44 -2.14 -3.53 18.01
C VAL A 44 -2.51 -4.28 16.73
N PRO A 45 -3.81 -4.55 16.50
CA PRO A 45 -4.25 -5.17 15.26
C PRO A 45 -3.83 -4.39 14.02
N VAL A 46 -3.36 -5.08 13.00
CA VAL A 46 -2.91 -4.47 11.73
C VAL A 46 -3.63 -5.10 10.55
N LEU A 47 -4.15 -4.28 9.64
CA LEU A 47 -4.67 -4.71 8.35
C LEU A 47 -3.69 -4.33 7.24
N ILE A 48 -3.13 -5.33 6.58
CA ILE A 48 -2.25 -5.16 5.42
C ILE A 48 -3.08 -5.35 4.16
N THR A 49 -3.18 -4.29 3.36
CA THR A 49 -3.88 -4.30 2.07
C THR A 49 -2.88 -4.21 0.94
N HIS A 50 -2.89 -5.16 0.00
CA HIS A 50 -1.92 -5.20 -1.09
C HIS A 50 -2.57 -5.62 -2.41
N GLY A 51 -2.18 -4.97 -3.52
CA GLY A 51 -2.56 -5.39 -4.86
C GLY A 51 -1.65 -6.52 -5.36
N GLU A 52 -2.22 -7.57 -5.91
CA GLU A 52 -1.45 -8.72 -6.45
C GLU A 52 -0.59 -8.34 -7.66
N GLU A 53 -0.98 -7.29 -8.40
CA GLU A 53 -0.27 -6.76 -9.56
C GLU A 53 0.56 -5.50 -9.24
N ASP A 54 0.92 -5.30 -7.98
CA ASP A 54 1.77 -4.19 -7.57
C ASP A 54 3.21 -4.42 -8.02
N THR A 55 3.69 -3.56 -8.92
CA THR A 55 5.05 -3.58 -9.47
C THR A 55 5.97 -2.54 -8.83
N ILE A 56 5.45 -1.73 -7.91
CA ILE A 56 6.22 -0.71 -7.18
C ILE A 56 6.74 -1.29 -5.86
N VAL A 57 5.83 -1.87 -5.08
CA VAL A 57 6.13 -2.67 -3.89
C VAL A 57 5.56 -4.06 -4.13
N LEU A 58 6.43 -5.03 -4.29
CA LEU A 58 6.00 -6.41 -4.61
C LEU A 58 5.14 -6.98 -3.47
N PRO A 59 4.13 -7.83 -3.78
CA PRO A 59 3.24 -8.43 -2.79
C PRO A 59 3.95 -9.20 -1.69
N GLU A 60 5.15 -9.74 -1.98
CA GLU A 60 6.01 -10.42 -1.03
C GLU A 60 6.36 -9.57 0.18
N ALA A 61 6.54 -8.25 0.00
CA ALA A 61 6.80 -7.34 1.10
C ALA A 61 5.62 -7.28 2.10
N GLY A 62 4.39 -7.36 1.62
CA GLY A 62 3.20 -7.46 2.48
C GLY A 62 3.17 -8.75 3.29
N HIS A 63 3.59 -9.87 2.70
CA HIS A 63 3.71 -11.16 3.39
C HIS A 63 4.82 -11.12 4.44
N GLU A 64 5.99 -10.60 4.11
CA GLU A 64 7.11 -10.44 5.05
C GLU A 64 6.72 -9.58 6.26
N HIS A 65 5.99 -8.48 6.03
CA HIS A 65 5.47 -7.65 7.13
C HIS A 65 4.46 -8.41 8.00
N ALA A 66 3.58 -9.19 7.38
CA ALA A 66 2.60 -9.99 8.13
C ALA A 66 3.26 -11.07 9.00
N GLU A 67 4.40 -11.61 8.58
CA GLU A 67 5.17 -12.57 9.39
C GLU A 67 5.86 -11.94 10.61
N LEU A 68 6.14 -10.64 10.56
CA LEU A 68 6.80 -9.91 11.64
C LEU A 68 5.83 -9.32 12.66
N ILE A 69 4.57 -9.12 12.30
CA ILE A 69 3.55 -8.49 13.14
C ILE A 69 2.63 -9.57 13.72
N ASP A 70 2.54 -9.65 15.04
CA ASP A 70 1.82 -10.72 15.73
C ASP A 70 0.32 -10.76 15.38
N ASP A 71 -0.36 -9.61 15.32
CA ASP A 71 -1.79 -9.49 15.00
C ASP A 71 -1.99 -8.82 13.64
N ALA A 72 -1.50 -9.47 12.59
CA ALA A 72 -1.66 -8.99 11.22
C ALA A 72 -2.70 -9.80 10.44
N THR A 73 -3.60 -9.09 9.76
CA THR A 73 -4.53 -9.63 8.76
C THR A 73 -4.15 -9.10 7.38
N THR A 74 -4.00 -9.99 6.41
CA THR A 74 -3.66 -9.60 5.03
C THR A 74 -4.88 -9.70 4.13
N SER A 75 -5.13 -8.66 3.34
CA SER A 75 -6.14 -8.62 2.28
C SER A 75 -5.47 -8.37 0.93
N LEU A 76 -5.40 -9.41 0.09
CA LEU A 76 -4.88 -9.33 -1.26
C LEU A 76 -5.98 -8.98 -2.26
N TYR A 77 -5.65 -8.11 -3.21
CA TYR A 77 -6.57 -7.60 -4.21
C TYR A 77 -6.14 -8.08 -5.60
N PRO A 78 -6.86 -9.04 -6.21
CA PRO A 78 -6.58 -9.48 -7.57
C PRO A 78 -6.79 -8.34 -8.57
N GLU A 79 -6.06 -8.39 -9.68
CA GLU A 79 -6.14 -7.39 -10.76
C GLU A 79 -6.04 -5.94 -10.23
N THR A 80 -5.16 -5.71 -9.27
CA THR A 80 -5.01 -4.43 -8.58
C THR A 80 -3.52 -4.14 -8.37
N GLY A 81 -3.11 -2.93 -8.70
CA GLY A 81 -1.73 -2.48 -8.55
C GLY A 81 -1.45 -1.81 -7.21
N HIS A 82 -0.64 -0.75 -7.26
CA HIS A 82 -0.12 -0.05 -6.06
C HIS A 82 -1.14 0.76 -5.28
N SER A 83 -2.36 0.92 -5.77
CA SER A 83 -3.35 1.83 -5.18
C SER A 83 -4.72 1.16 -4.95
N PRO A 84 -4.81 0.12 -4.10
CA PRO A 84 -6.07 -0.60 -3.84
C PRO A 84 -7.22 0.33 -3.44
N PHE A 85 -6.95 1.35 -2.63
CA PHE A 85 -7.93 2.36 -2.21
C PHE A 85 -8.52 3.17 -3.37
N TRP A 86 -7.78 3.31 -4.47
CA TRP A 86 -8.20 4.01 -5.68
C TRP A 86 -8.81 3.07 -6.72
N GLU A 87 -8.19 1.90 -6.89
CA GLU A 87 -8.56 0.94 -7.93
C GLU A 87 -9.79 0.11 -7.58
N ARG A 88 -10.00 -0.11 -6.28
CA ARG A 88 -11.11 -0.91 -5.72
C ARG A 88 -11.74 -0.22 -4.49
N PRO A 89 -12.22 1.03 -4.62
CA PRO A 89 -12.62 1.85 -3.48
C PRO A 89 -13.76 1.25 -2.65
N GLU A 90 -14.72 0.59 -3.28
CA GLU A 90 -15.85 -0.01 -2.55
C GLU A 90 -15.40 -1.17 -1.66
N ARG A 91 -14.52 -2.04 -2.15
CA ARG A 91 -13.96 -3.14 -1.37
C ARG A 91 -13.07 -2.59 -0.26
N PHE A 92 -12.16 -1.70 -0.59
CA PHE A 92 -11.25 -1.07 0.37
C PHE A 92 -11.99 -0.40 1.52
N ASN A 93 -12.96 0.45 1.22
CA ASN A 93 -13.74 1.17 2.23
C ASN A 93 -14.57 0.24 3.11
N ARG A 94 -15.12 -0.84 2.55
CA ARG A 94 -15.88 -1.83 3.30
C ARG A 94 -14.99 -2.61 4.26
N GLU A 95 -13.83 -3.05 3.83
CA GLU A 95 -12.86 -3.78 4.65
C GLU A 95 -12.29 -2.89 5.76
N LEU A 96 -11.94 -1.64 5.43
CA LEU A 96 -11.45 -0.67 6.41
C LEU A 96 -12.49 -0.39 7.52
N ARG A 97 -13.77 -0.19 7.14
CA ARG A 97 -14.83 0.00 8.14
C ARG A 97 -15.01 -1.21 9.04
N ARG A 98 -14.98 -2.41 8.47
CA ARG A 98 -15.10 -3.65 9.24
C ARG A 98 -13.94 -3.79 10.21
N PHE A 99 -12.73 -3.59 9.75
CA PHE A 99 -11.53 -3.64 10.58
C PHE A 99 -11.60 -2.62 11.72
N ALA A 100 -11.86 -1.35 11.42
CA ALA A 100 -11.93 -0.28 12.41
C ALA A 100 -13.07 -0.47 13.44
N SER A 101 -14.14 -1.17 13.07
CA SER A 101 -15.25 -1.48 13.99
C SER A 101 -15.00 -2.70 14.89
N GLY A 102 -14.01 -3.51 14.54
CA GLY A 102 -13.67 -4.74 15.26
C GLY A 102 -12.50 -4.61 16.24
N VAL A 103 -11.83 -3.46 16.21
CA VAL A 103 -10.67 -3.19 17.05
C VAL A 103 -11.00 -2.29 18.23
#